data_dd61678c55c49285919d87128e6c36ad
#
_entry.id   dd61678c55c49285919d87128e6c36ad
#
_cell.length_a   1.000
_cell.length_b   1.000
_cell.length_c   1.000
_cell.angle_alpha   90.00
_cell.angle_beta   90.00
_cell.angle_gamma   90.00
#
_symmetry.space_group_name_H-M   'P 1'
#
loop_
_entity.id
_entity.type
_entity.pdbx_description
1 polymer ?
#
loop_
_entity_poly.entity_id
_entity_poly.type
_entity_poly.pdbx_seq_one_letter_code
_entity_poly.pdbx_strand_id
1 'polypeptide(L)'
;TVDNVYEHTFDRMAERNKEYYSWFPEDAALATRIAEHLRTHEEFLPTGERLTDHRFQMAGHYLGGRWRERGLHYFLETAFAEGDDHLSDQFLSSMSGEVSFLANPLYALMHETIYADGPADGNLPGIPGFTVSPSPAPTNWAAARVAAKRPEFAPDAETLFFTGEHIFPWYYEEDPALRPLAEVAQLLAEKKDWGRLYDHEQLHRNEVPVVAAAYTPDIYVDYENSMETARWVGNTHVWTSKTHHHDGFGSDPLTILGHLKNMLAEVHNQ
;
A
#
# COMPACT_ATOMS: atom_id res chain seq x y z
N THR A 1 10.72 10.54 -2.84
CA THR A 1 9.71 11.32 -2.07
C THR A 1 8.48 10.48 -1.83
N VAL A 2 7.71 10.77 -0.78
CA VAL A 2 6.45 10.09 -0.50
C VAL A 2 5.45 10.22 -1.65
N ASP A 3 5.40 11.37 -2.31
CA ASP A 3 4.57 11.57 -3.51
C ASP A 3 4.96 10.60 -4.64
N ASN A 4 6.25 10.44 -4.91
CA ASN A 4 6.73 9.49 -5.92
C ASN A 4 6.33 8.04 -5.57
N VAL A 5 6.44 7.65 -4.30
CA VAL A 5 5.99 6.32 -3.86
C VAL A 5 4.51 6.13 -4.15
N TYR A 6 3.65 7.08 -3.77
CA TYR A 6 2.22 6.97 -4.00
C TYR A 6 1.83 7.10 -5.48
N GLU A 7 2.52 7.91 -6.27
CA GLU A 7 2.30 7.95 -7.72
C GLU A 7 2.50 6.55 -8.34
N HIS A 8 3.58 5.85 -7.98
CA HIS A 8 3.86 4.50 -8.46
C HIS A 8 2.90 3.46 -7.89
N THR A 9 2.60 3.51 -6.58
CA THR A 9 1.70 2.51 -5.98
C THR A 9 0.26 2.66 -6.49
N PHE A 10 -0.22 3.88 -6.76
CA PHE A 10 -1.51 4.08 -7.42
C PHE A 10 -1.51 3.59 -8.87
N ASP A 11 -0.42 3.77 -9.63
CA ASP A 11 -0.30 3.20 -10.97
C ASP A 11 -0.40 1.67 -10.93
N ARG A 12 0.34 1.03 -10.02
CA ARG A 12 0.28 -0.42 -9.80
C ARG A 12 -1.11 -0.89 -9.37
N MET A 13 -1.75 -0.15 -8.47
CA MET A 13 -3.13 -0.44 -8.07
C MET A 13 -4.11 -0.32 -9.23
N ALA A 14 -3.97 0.68 -10.10
CA ALA A 14 -4.82 0.81 -11.27
C ALA A 14 -4.63 -0.38 -12.24
N GLU A 15 -3.39 -0.80 -12.49
CA GLU A 15 -3.08 -2.01 -13.27
C GLU A 15 -3.70 -3.25 -12.63
N ARG A 16 -3.55 -3.40 -11.32
CA ARG A 16 -4.04 -4.57 -10.58
C ARG A 16 -5.56 -4.65 -10.50
N ASN A 17 -6.26 -3.52 -10.37
CA ASN A 17 -7.72 -3.47 -10.47
C ASN A 17 -8.21 -3.92 -11.86
N LYS A 18 -7.58 -3.43 -12.94
CA LYS A 18 -7.91 -3.83 -14.31
C LYS A 18 -7.66 -5.32 -14.54
N GLU A 19 -6.55 -5.85 -14.03
CA GLU A 19 -6.23 -7.27 -14.09
C GLU A 19 -7.28 -8.11 -13.35
N TYR A 20 -7.64 -7.71 -12.13
CA TYR A 20 -8.68 -8.33 -11.32
C TYR A 20 -10.02 -8.39 -12.06
N TYR A 21 -10.50 -7.27 -12.58
CA TYR A 21 -11.76 -7.22 -13.34
C TYR A 21 -11.69 -7.93 -14.70
N SER A 22 -10.49 -8.19 -15.24
CA SER A 22 -10.36 -9.05 -16.41
C SER A 22 -10.63 -10.52 -16.11
N TRP A 23 -10.39 -10.94 -14.87
CA TRP A 23 -10.67 -12.31 -14.38
C TRP A 23 -12.09 -12.46 -13.85
N PHE A 24 -12.62 -11.40 -13.23
CA PHE A 24 -13.94 -11.36 -12.60
C PHE A 24 -14.72 -10.13 -13.10
N PRO A 25 -15.18 -10.13 -14.34
CA PRO A 25 -15.81 -8.95 -14.94
C PRO A 25 -17.12 -8.52 -14.25
N GLU A 26 -17.85 -9.46 -13.66
CA GLU A 26 -19.07 -9.21 -12.88
C GLU A 26 -18.79 -8.42 -11.60
N ASP A 27 -17.60 -8.56 -11.02
CA ASP A 27 -17.24 -7.88 -9.77
C ASP A 27 -17.08 -6.37 -9.97
N ALA A 28 -16.78 -5.90 -11.16
CA ALA A 28 -16.73 -4.46 -11.44
C ALA A 28 -18.09 -3.80 -11.20
N ALA A 29 -19.16 -4.41 -11.70
CA ALA A 29 -20.51 -3.93 -11.48
C ALA A 29 -20.96 -4.12 -10.03
N LEU A 30 -20.60 -5.24 -9.41
CA LEU A 30 -20.95 -5.52 -8.02
C LEU A 30 -20.26 -4.57 -7.05
N ALA A 31 -18.96 -4.31 -7.19
CA ALA A 31 -18.23 -3.37 -6.35
C ALA A 31 -18.77 -1.95 -6.51
N THR A 32 -19.07 -1.52 -7.73
CA THR A 32 -19.71 -0.22 -7.98
C THR A 32 -21.07 -0.13 -7.31
N ARG A 33 -21.92 -1.17 -7.41
CA ARG A 33 -23.22 -1.25 -6.73
C ARG A 33 -23.07 -1.16 -5.21
N ILE A 34 -22.11 -1.82 -4.60
CA ILE A 34 -21.85 -1.74 -3.16
C ILE A 34 -21.48 -0.30 -2.77
N ALA A 35 -20.58 0.34 -3.50
CA ALA A 35 -20.20 1.74 -3.24
C ALA A 35 -21.39 2.71 -3.40
N GLU A 36 -22.24 2.54 -4.42
CA GLU A 36 -23.47 3.32 -4.59
C GLU A 36 -24.46 3.12 -3.44
N HIS A 37 -24.61 1.87 -2.99
CA HIS A 37 -25.43 1.56 -1.82
C HIS A 37 -24.92 2.28 -0.59
N LEU A 38 -23.61 2.24 -0.30
CA LEU A 38 -22.99 2.90 0.86
C LEU A 38 -23.08 4.44 0.82
N ARG A 39 -23.22 5.05 -0.36
CA ARG A 39 -23.48 6.50 -0.49
C ARG A 39 -24.91 6.88 -0.16
N THR A 40 -25.87 5.98 -0.40
CA THR A 40 -27.30 6.26 -0.30
C THR A 40 -27.94 5.66 0.95
N HIS A 41 -27.29 4.69 1.59
CA HIS A 41 -27.77 4.00 2.78
C HIS A 41 -26.71 4.04 3.89
N GLU A 42 -27.17 4.06 5.13
CA GLU A 42 -26.26 3.96 6.28
C GLU A 42 -26.11 2.50 6.68
N GLU A 43 -24.92 1.96 6.48
CA GLU A 43 -24.55 0.62 6.90
C GLU A 43 -23.53 0.71 8.03
N PHE A 44 -23.69 -0.10 9.07
CA PHE A 44 -22.84 -0.06 10.24
C PHE A 44 -22.12 -1.40 10.41
N LEU A 45 -20.83 -1.31 10.70
CA LEU A 45 -20.03 -2.47 11.06
C LEU A 45 -20.47 -3.01 12.45
N PRO A 46 -20.20 -4.29 12.76
CA PRO A 46 -20.53 -4.85 14.09
C PRO A 46 -19.89 -4.09 15.26
N THR A 47 -18.84 -3.35 15.02
CA THR A 47 -18.13 -2.48 15.97
C THR A 47 -18.81 -1.13 16.18
N GLY A 48 -19.86 -0.82 15.41
CA GLY A 48 -20.76 0.31 15.59
C GLY A 48 -20.44 1.56 14.75
N GLU A 49 -19.32 1.60 14.05
CA GLU A 49 -18.97 2.68 13.12
C GLU A 49 -19.59 2.44 11.74
N ARG A 50 -19.84 3.54 11.03
CA ARG A 50 -20.37 3.50 9.67
C ARG A 50 -19.34 2.93 8.70
N LEU A 51 -19.76 2.04 7.81
CA LEU A 51 -19.03 1.68 6.62
C LEU A 51 -19.34 2.70 5.52
N THR A 52 -18.32 3.40 5.05
CA THR A 52 -18.44 4.36 3.94
C THR A 52 -17.94 3.72 2.64
N ASP A 53 -18.27 4.33 1.50
CA ASP A 53 -17.83 3.87 0.18
C ASP A 53 -16.29 3.91 0.04
N HIS A 54 -15.63 4.95 0.55
CA HIS A 54 -14.17 5.02 0.53
C HIS A 54 -13.51 4.06 1.54
N ARG A 55 -14.13 3.74 2.67
CA ARG A 55 -13.66 2.64 3.53
C ARG A 55 -13.79 1.28 2.83
N PHE A 56 -14.84 1.09 2.07
CA PHE A 56 -14.98 -0.12 1.27
C PHE A 56 -13.84 -0.32 0.26
N GLN A 57 -13.32 0.77 -0.33
CA GLN A 57 -12.16 0.68 -1.23
C GLN A 57 -10.91 0.07 -0.58
N MET A 58 -10.81 0.07 0.77
CA MET A 58 -9.70 -0.56 1.49
C MET A 58 -9.65 -2.08 1.29
N ALA A 59 -10.73 -2.72 0.83
CA ALA A 59 -10.72 -4.13 0.43
C ALA A 59 -9.68 -4.44 -0.66
N GLY A 60 -9.11 -3.43 -1.30
CA GLY A 60 -7.98 -3.58 -2.21
C GLY A 60 -6.74 -4.25 -1.62
N HIS A 61 -6.62 -4.38 -0.31
CA HIS A 61 -5.59 -5.19 0.34
C HIS A 61 -5.61 -6.67 -0.11
N TYR A 62 -6.74 -7.19 -0.53
CA TYR A 62 -6.81 -8.51 -1.16
C TYR A 62 -5.96 -8.62 -2.44
N LEU A 63 -5.75 -7.52 -3.13
CA LEU A 63 -5.03 -7.48 -4.40
C LEU A 63 -3.50 -7.51 -4.23
N GLY A 64 -2.99 -7.38 -3.00
CA GLY A 64 -1.55 -7.38 -2.70
C GLY A 64 -0.89 -8.75 -2.64
N GLY A 65 -1.65 -9.84 -2.65
CA GLY A 65 -1.14 -11.19 -2.55
C GLY A 65 -1.50 -12.07 -3.75
N ARG A 66 -0.69 -13.12 -3.95
CA ARG A 66 -0.98 -14.13 -4.98
C ARG A 66 -2.18 -14.96 -4.55
N TRP A 67 -3.14 -15.15 -5.44
CA TRP A 67 -4.40 -15.88 -5.22
C TRP A 67 -5.37 -15.23 -4.24
N ARG A 68 -5.01 -14.11 -3.63
CA ARG A 68 -5.90 -13.38 -2.71
C ARG A 68 -7.03 -12.66 -3.46
N GLU A 69 -6.87 -12.41 -4.75
CA GLU A 69 -7.90 -11.87 -5.64
C GLU A 69 -9.17 -12.75 -5.66
N ARG A 70 -9.03 -14.07 -5.54
CA ARG A 70 -10.17 -14.98 -5.38
C ARG A 70 -10.89 -14.76 -4.05
N GLY A 71 -10.13 -14.41 -3.01
CA GLY A 71 -10.70 -14.02 -1.72
C GLY A 71 -11.57 -12.78 -1.84
N LEU A 72 -11.12 -11.79 -2.61
CA LEU A 72 -11.92 -10.59 -2.91
C LEU A 72 -13.21 -10.94 -3.65
N HIS A 73 -13.12 -11.77 -4.70
CA HIS A 73 -14.29 -12.25 -5.45
C HIS A 73 -15.33 -12.88 -4.52
N TYR A 74 -14.95 -13.92 -3.77
CA TYR A 74 -15.87 -14.58 -2.85
C TYR A 74 -16.37 -13.67 -1.73
N PHE A 75 -15.55 -12.70 -1.29
CA PHE A 75 -15.98 -11.70 -0.33
C PHE A 75 -17.08 -10.80 -0.91
N LEU A 76 -16.93 -10.30 -2.13
CA LEU A 76 -17.92 -9.46 -2.80
C LEU A 76 -19.24 -10.21 -3.03
N GLU A 77 -19.21 -11.49 -3.37
CA GLU A 77 -20.41 -12.32 -3.54
C GLU A 77 -21.29 -12.38 -2.29
N THR A 78 -20.72 -12.17 -1.10
CA THR A 78 -21.47 -12.15 0.16
C THR A 78 -22.17 -10.82 0.45
N ALA A 79 -21.98 -9.78 -0.38
CA ALA A 79 -22.40 -8.42 -0.05
C ALA A 79 -23.90 -8.27 0.18
N PHE A 80 -24.74 -8.83 -0.68
CA PHE A 80 -26.19 -8.74 -0.56
C PHE A 80 -26.79 -10.11 -0.30
N ALA A 81 -27.72 -10.19 0.67
CA ALA A 81 -28.54 -11.36 0.83
C ALA A 81 -29.56 -11.46 -0.32
N GLU A 82 -30.01 -12.67 -0.64
CA GLU A 82 -31.00 -12.90 -1.69
C GLU A 82 -32.32 -12.19 -1.37
N GLY A 83 -32.70 -11.21 -2.21
CA GLY A 83 -33.94 -10.46 -2.06
C GLY A 83 -33.87 -9.33 -1.03
N ASP A 84 -32.69 -8.98 -0.52
CA ASP A 84 -32.49 -7.88 0.43
C ASP A 84 -31.81 -6.68 -0.26
N ASP A 85 -32.20 -5.47 0.15
CA ASP A 85 -31.60 -4.22 -0.28
C ASP A 85 -30.50 -3.75 0.70
N HIS A 86 -30.25 -4.47 1.80
CA HIS A 86 -29.21 -4.20 2.77
C HIS A 86 -27.97 -5.09 2.57
N LEU A 87 -26.81 -4.60 3.01
CA LEU A 87 -25.61 -5.41 3.07
C LEU A 87 -25.77 -6.52 4.12
N SER A 88 -25.30 -7.72 3.80
CA SER A 88 -25.42 -8.87 4.68
C SER A 88 -24.56 -8.72 5.94
N ASP A 89 -25.01 -9.31 7.04
CA ASP A 89 -24.23 -9.37 8.29
C ASP A 89 -22.88 -10.06 8.09
N GLN A 90 -22.81 -11.05 7.19
CA GLN A 90 -21.57 -11.74 6.85
C GLN A 90 -20.58 -10.80 6.19
N PHE A 91 -21.02 -10.01 5.22
CA PHE A 91 -20.19 -9.03 4.53
C PHE A 91 -19.70 -7.95 5.51
N LEU A 92 -20.60 -7.34 6.28
CA LEU A 92 -20.26 -6.32 7.26
C LEU A 92 -19.30 -6.82 8.33
N SER A 93 -19.48 -8.06 8.80
CA SER A 93 -18.57 -8.68 9.77
C SER A 93 -17.17 -8.90 9.19
N SER A 94 -17.08 -9.38 7.94
CA SER A 94 -15.80 -9.57 7.26
C SER A 94 -15.13 -8.22 6.99
N MET A 95 -15.90 -7.23 6.51
CA MET A 95 -15.40 -5.89 6.23
C MET A 95 -14.84 -5.21 7.48
N SER A 96 -15.44 -5.44 8.65
CA SER A 96 -14.93 -4.92 9.93
C SER A 96 -13.48 -5.33 10.20
N GLY A 97 -13.09 -6.55 9.84
CA GLY A 97 -11.70 -7.02 9.95
C GLY A 97 -10.74 -6.36 8.96
N GLU A 98 -11.22 -6.04 7.76
CA GLU A 98 -10.40 -5.49 6.68
C GLU A 98 -10.11 -3.99 6.86
N VAL A 99 -11.02 -3.24 7.50
CA VAL A 99 -10.91 -1.77 7.61
C VAL A 99 -10.46 -1.28 8.99
N SER A 100 -10.30 -2.16 9.97
CA SER A 100 -9.93 -1.77 11.32
C SER A 100 -8.43 -1.74 11.55
N PHE A 101 -7.94 -0.63 12.10
CA PHE A 101 -6.56 -0.51 12.57
C PHE A 101 -6.38 -0.85 14.06
N LEU A 102 -7.38 -1.48 14.71
CA LEU A 102 -7.33 -1.79 16.14
C LEU A 102 -6.09 -2.62 16.53
N ALA A 103 -5.70 -3.57 15.69
CA ALA A 103 -4.50 -4.39 15.92
C ALA A 103 -3.19 -3.65 15.64
N ASN A 104 -3.20 -2.65 14.75
CA ASN A 104 -2.02 -2.00 14.21
C ASN A 104 -2.15 -0.46 14.11
N PRO A 105 -2.56 0.27 15.15
CA PRO A 105 -2.81 1.72 15.04
C PRO A 105 -1.53 2.50 14.68
N LEU A 106 -0.37 2.04 15.13
CA LEU A 106 0.92 2.67 14.81
C LEU A 106 1.31 2.47 13.34
N TYR A 107 0.83 1.43 12.69
CA TYR A 107 1.03 1.24 11.25
C TYR A 107 0.45 2.43 10.46
N ALA A 108 -0.81 2.79 10.71
CA ALA A 108 -1.43 3.95 10.07
C ALA A 108 -0.70 5.25 10.44
N LEU A 109 -0.39 5.46 11.74
CA LEU A 109 0.22 6.68 12.23
C LEU A 109 1.60 6.95 11.62
N MET A 110 2.41 5.91 11.43
CA MET A 110 3.79 6.03 10.98
C MET A 110 3.95 5.85 9.47
N HIS A 111 2.91 5.48 8.75
CA HIS A 111 3.01 5.03 7.37
C HIS A 111 3.63 6.07 6.44
N GLU A 112 3.16 7.30 6.43
CA GLU A 112 3.78 8.35 5.59
C GLU A 112 5.17 8.75 6.10
N THR A 113 5.42 8.66 7.40
CA THR A 113 6.66 9.13 8.01
C THR A 113 7.86 8.22 7.70
N ILE A 114 7.63 6.94 7.36
CA ILE A 114 8.71 6.01 6.99
C ILE A 114 9.43 6.44 5.69
N TYR A 115 8.82 7.29 4.89
CA TYR A 115 9.42 7.85 3.67
C TYR A 115 10.14 9.16 3.90
N ALA A 116 10.17 9.68 5.14
CA ALA A 116 10.83 10.93 5.51
C ALA A 116 12.29 10.66 5.91
N ASP A 117 13.22 11.03 5.03
CA ASP A 117 14.66 10.92 5.27
C ASP A 117 15.36 12.26 5.02
N GLY A 118 15.64 12.95 6.09
CA GLY A 118 16.29 14.26 6.10
C GLY A 118 15.34 15.46 5.96
N PRO A 119 15.89 16.67 6.09
CA PRO A 119 15.12 17.90 6.06
C PRO A 119 14.62 18.24 4.66
N ALA A 120 13.52 19.02 4.60
CA ALA A 120 12.85 19.42 3.37
C ALA A 120 13.70 20.23 2.38
N ASP A 121 14.77 20.88 2.84
CA ASP A 121 15.66 21.68 2.02
C ASP A 121 16.63 20.87 1.14
N GLY A 122 16.59 19.54 1.28
CA GLY A 122 17.29 18.63 0.41
C GLY A 122 18.81 18.69 0.46
N ASN A 123 19.35 19.35 1.46
CA ASN A 123 20.79 19.55 1.59
C ASN A 123 21.48 18.28 2.12
N LEU A 124 21.32 17.19 1.38
CA LEU A 124 22.08 15.96 1.59
C LEU A 124 23.40 16.12 0.81
N PRO A 125 24.58 15.92 1.45
CA PRO A 125 25.82 15.83 0.68
C PRO A 125 25.63 14.72 -0.35
N GLY A 126 25.75 15.11 -1.61
CA GLY A 126 25.54 14.18 -2.72
C GLY A 126 26.59 13.07 -2.70
N ILE A 127 26.16 11.84 -2.87
CA ILE A 127 27.04 10.77 -3.29
C ILE A 127 27.30 10.98 -4.78
N PRO A 128 28.57 11.05 -5.23
CA PRO A 128 28.85 11.26 -6.64
C PRO A 128 28.11 10.23 -7.53
N GLY A 129 27.31 10.71 -8.44
CA GLY A 129 26.51 9.87 -9.36
C GLY A 129 25.10 9.52 -8.88
N PHE A 130 24.69 9.97 -7.69
CA PHE A 130 23.33 9.77 -7.18
C PHE A 130 22.71 11.09 -6.76
N THR A 131 21.49 11.33 -7.25
CA THR A 131 20.66 12.42 -6.78
C THR A 131 19.73 11.85 -5.71
N VAL A 132 20.06 12.08 -4.45
CA VAL A 132 19.09 11.82 -3.38
C VAL A 132 18.02 12.87 -3.49
N SER A 133 16.85 12.48 -3.96
CA SER A 133 15.71 13.38 -3.89
C SER A 133 15.33 13.52 -2.43
N PRO A 134 15.40 14.74 -1.85
CA PRO A 134 14.91 14.94 -0.51
C PRO A 134 13.45 14.55 -0.44
N SER A 135 13.03 13.89 0.63
CA SER A 135 11.62 13.81 0.90
C SER A 135 11.12 15.24 1.13
N PRO A 136 10.24 15.80 0.28
CA PRO A 136 9.66 17.09 0.61
C PRO A 136 8.82 16.89 1.86
N ALA A 137 9.33 17.38 2.97
CA ALA A 137 8.48 17.53 4.15
C ALA A 137 7.82 18.92 4.07
N PRO A 138 6.59 19.05 4.44
CA PRO A 138 5.71 18.06 5.06
C PRO A 138 5.10 17.08 4.02
N THR A 139 4.72 15.89 4.47
CA THR A 139 4.01 14.94 3.61
C THR A 139 2.63 15.45 3.24
N ASN A 140 1.98 16.18 4.16
CA ASN A 140 0.65 16.79 3.99
C ASN A 140 -0.37 15.81 3.38
N TRP A 141 -0.41 14.59 3.91
CA TRP A 141 -1.31 13.56 3.42
C TRP A 141 -1.12 13.27 1.92
N ALA A 142 0.08 12.81 1.58
CA ALA A 142 0.47 12.59 0.19
C ALA A 142 -0.45 11.61 -0.54
N ALA A 143 -0.94 10.55 0.13
CA ALA A 143 -1.92 9.63 -0.45
C ALA A 143 -3.18 10.36 -0.94
N ALA A 144 -3.74 11.24 -0.11
CA ALA A 144 -4.94 12.02 -0.48
C ALA A 144 -4.66 13.00 -1.64
N ARG A 145 -3.48 13.65 -1.64
CA ARG A 145 -3.11 14.59 -2.70
C ARG A 145 -2.87 13.89 -4.05
N VAL A 146 -2.31 12.68 -4.03
CA VAL A 146 -2.09 11.89 -5.24
C VAL A 146 -3.42 11.32 -5.73
N ALA A 147 -4.25 10.74 -4.83
CA ALA A 147 -5.57 10.22 -5.18
C ALA A 147 -6.47 11.28 -5.82
N ALA A 148 -6.43 12.53 -5.33
CA ALA A 148 -7.22 13.63 -5.88
C ALA A 148 -6.94 13.94 -7.37
N LYS A 149 -5.83 13.47 -7.91
CA LYS A 149 -5.46 13.60 -9.33
C LYS A 149 -5.84 12.39 -10.17
N ARG A 150 -6.47 11.37 -9.56
CA ARG A 150 -6.74 10.05 -10.16
C ARG A 150 -8.24 9.74 -10.07
N PRO A 151 -9.01 10.20 -11.05
CA PRO A 151 -10.47 10.04 -11.03
C PRO A 151 -10.94 8.59 -11.00
N GLU A 152 -10.12 7.63 -11.44
CA GLU A 152 -10.42 6.20 -11.39
C GLU A 152 -10.49 5.65 -9.96
N PHE A 153 -9.91 6.35 -8.97
CA PHE A 153 -10.00 6.00 -7.56
C PHE A 153 -11.04 6.82 -6.79
N ALA A 154 -11.78 7.69 -7.48
CA ALA A 154 -12.90 8.38 -6.83
C ALA A 154 -13.97 7.35 -6.42
N PRO A 155 -14.55 7.44 -5.20
CA PRO A 155 -15.56 6.49 -4.75
C PRO A 155 -16.81 6.46 -5.63
N ASP A 156 -17.08 7.53 -6.38
CA ASP A 156 -18.18 7.69 -7.32
C ASP A 156 -17.79 7.49 -8.80
N ALA A 157 -16.61 6.91 -9.06
CA ALA A 157 -16.19 6.57 -10.41
C ALA A 157 -17.17 5.59 -11.08
N GLU A 158 -17.28 5.65 -12.41
CA GLU A 158 -18.12 4.73 -13.20
C GLU A 158 -17.81 3.26 -12.94
N THR A 159 -16.54 2.94 -12.73
CA THR A 159 -16.07 1.65 -12.25
C THR A 159 -15.23 1.88 -11.00
N LEU A 160 -15.65 1.32 -9.87
CA LEU A 160 -14.92 1.46 -8.62
C LEU A 160 -13.56 0.79 -8.70
N PHE A 161 -12.49 1.52 -8.43
CA PHE A 161 -11.17 0.93 -8.17
C PHE A 161 -10.90 0.88 -6.67
N PHE A 162 -10.39 -0.25 -6.22
CA PHE A 162 -9.93 -0.44 -4.85
C PHE A 162 -8.60 0.24 -4.63
N THR A 163 -8.37 0.76 -3.43
CA THR A 163 -7.10 1.34 -2.99
C THR A 163 -6.20 0.28 -2.35
N GLY A 164 -4.89 0.54 -2.29
CA GLY A 164 -3.92 -0.29 -1.59
C GLY A 164 -3.57 0.25 -0.21
N GLU A 165 -2.29 0.20 0.16
CA GLU A 165 -1.76 0.75 1.42
C GLU A 165 -1.57 2.27 1.32
N HIS A 166 -2.67 2.98 1.18
CA HIS A 166 -2.70 4.43 1.13
C HIS A 166 -3.39 4.95 2.38
N ILE A 167 -2.68 5.70 3.22
CA ILE A 167 -3.23 6.22 4.46
C ILE A 167 -3.82 7.60 4.23
N PHE A 168 -5.11 7.72 4.47
CA PHE A 168 -5.87 8.94 4.26
C PHE A 168 -6.21 9.64 5.58
N PRO A 169 -6.37 10.98 5.59
CA PRO A 169 -6.72 11.72 6.82
C PRO A 169 -8.06 11.28 7.40
N TRP A 170 -9.04 10.92 6.58
CA TRP A 170 -10.36 10.48 7.02
C TRP A 170 -10.33 9.16 7.80
N TYR A 171 -9.27 8.33 7.73
CA TYR A 171 -9.12 7.17 8.60
C TYR A 171 -9.17 7.56 10.09
N TYR A 172 -8.62 8.72 10.43
CA TYR A 172 -8.59 9.22 11.79
C TYR A 172 -9.91 9.84 12.27
N GLU A 173 -10.86 10.01 11.37
CA GLU A 173 -12.22 10.44 11.69
C GLU A 173 -13.15 9.24 11.83
N GLU A 174 -12.97 8.22 11.02
CA GLU A 174 -13.91 7.11 10.87
C GLU A 174 -13.54 5.85 11.64
N ASP A 175 -12.24 5.53 11.81
CA ASP A 175 -11.81 4.38 12.58
C ASP A 175 -11.70 4.73 14.08
N PRO A 176 -12.48 4.06 14.96
CA PRO A 176 -12.44 4.31 16.40
C PRO A 176 -11.07 4.11 17.04
N ALA A 177 -10.25 3.21 16.49
CA ALA A 177 -8.89 2.97 16.99
C ALA A 177 -7.92 4.11 16.64
N LEU A 178 -8.17 4.83 15.56
CA LEU A 178 -7.32 5.92 15.08
C LEU A 178 -7.76 7.31 15.57
N ARG A 179 -9.04 7.50 15.91
CA ARG A 179 -9.56 8.80 16.39
C ARG A 179 -8.70 9.43 17.50
N PRO A 180 -8.24 8.70 18.53
CA PRO A 180 -7.40 9.27 19.57
C PRO A 180 -6.03 9.76 19.06
N LEU A 181 -5.61 9.35 17.88
CA LEU A 181 -4.32 9.66 17.26
C LEU A 181 -4.41 10.78 16.22
N ALA A 182 -5.60 11.32 15.91
CA ALA A 182 -5.83 12.27 14.84
C ALA A 182 -4.93 13.53 14.95
N GLU A 183 -4.81 14.12 16.13
CA GLU A 183 -3.98 15.30 16.35
C GLU A 183 -2.49 15.00 16.11
N VAL A 184 -2.01 13.86 16.60
CA VAL A 184 -0.60 13.44 16.38
C VAL A 184 -0.35 13.14 14.91
N ALA A 185 -1.29 12.50 14.22
CA ALA A 185 -1.18 12.22 12.79
C ALA A 185 -1.07 13.51 11.97
N GLN A 186 -1.88 14.52 12.30
CA GLN A 186 -1.82 15.83 11.65
C GLN A 186 -0.47 16.53 11.90
N LEU A 187 0.02 16.50 13.13
CA LEU A 187 1.34 17.06 13.47
C LEU A 187 2.46 16.35 12.69
N LEU A 188 2.41 15.04 12.54
CA LEU A 188 3.38 14.29 11.74
C LEU A 188 3.29 14.63 10.25
N ALA A 189 2.09 14.76 9.70
CA ALA A 189 1.88 15.14 8.30
C ALA A 189 2.43 16.54 7.99
N GLU A 190 2.37 17.47 8.95
CA GLU A 190 2.85 18.85 8.83
C GLU A 190 4.34 19.04 9.21
N LYS A 191 4.98 18.00 9.75
CA LYS A 191 6.36 18.08 10.23
C LYS A 191 7.34 18.32 9.09
N LYS A 192 8.26 19.28 9.26
CA LYS A 192 9.23 19.74 8.24
C LYS A 192 10.68 19.43 8.57
N ASP A 193 10.97 19.15 9.82
CA ASP A 193 12.32 19.03 10.36
C ASP A 193 12.68 17.57 10.68
N TRP A 194 12.53 16.70 9.69
CA TRP A 194 12.95 15.31 9.83
C TRP A 194 14.46 15.19 9.89
N GLY A 195 14.96 14.38 10.82
CA GLY A 195 16.36 13.99 10.83
C GLY A 195 16.67 12.98 9.72
N ARG A 196 17.96 12.76 9.45
CA ARG A 196 18.39 11.67 8.60
C ARG A 196 18.08 10.34 9.26
N LEU A 197 17.46 9.44 8.49
CA LEU A 197 17.18 8.09 8.90
C LEU A 197 18.32 7.14 8.52
N TYR A 198 18.98 7.38 7.38
CA TYR A 198 20.03 6.52 6.83
C TYR A 198 21.36 7.25 6.69
N ASP A 199 22.46 6.52 6.96
CA ASP A 199 23.82 6.94 6.58
C ASP A 199 24.08 6.44 5.15
N HIS A 200 23.79 7.30 4.17
CA HIS A 200 23.90 6.98 2.75
C HIS A 200 25.35 6.66 2.33
N GLU A 201 26.36 7.34 2.93
CA GLU A 201 27.75 7.07 2.63
C GLU A 201 28.18 5.70 3.13
N GLN A 202 27.73 5.32 4.33
CA GLN A 202 28.02 4.01 4.89
C GLN A 202 27.32 2.90 4.09
N LEU A 203 26.05 3.12 3.70
CA LEU A 203 25.31 2.17 2.87
C LEU A 203 25.98 1.99 1.49
N HIS A 204 26.46 3.07 0.88
CA HIS A 204 27.16 3.00 -0.41
C HIS A 204 28.49 2.22 -0.32
N ARG A 205 29.20 2.33 0.81
CA ARG A 205 30.44 1.60 1.08
C ARG A 205 30.23 0.21 1.68
N ASN A 206 29.00 -0.28 1.70
CA ASN A 206 28.71 -1.59 2.27
C ASN A 206 29.46 -2.70 1.52
N GLU A 207 30.24 -3.47 2.26
CA GLU A 207 31.00 -4.63 1.75
C GLU A 207 30.30 -5.96 2.07
N VAL A 208 29.32 -5.93 2.99
CA VAL A 208 28.57 -7.14 3.37
C VAL A 208 27.65 -7.52 2.20
N PRO A 209 27.74 -8.77 1.70
CA PRO A 209 26.84 -9.20 0.62
C PRO A 209 25.38 -9.13 1.03
N VAL A 210 24.59 -8.45 0.21
CA VAL A 210 23.13 -8.37 0.33
C VAL A 210 22.49 -9.04 -0.87
N VAL A 211 21.63 -10.02 -0.63
CA VAL A 211 20.78 -10.62 -1.68
C VAL A 211 19.32 -10.31 -1.38
N ALA A 212 18.61 -9.80 -2.36
CA ALA A 212 17.21 -9.35 -2.20
C ALA A 212 16.31 -9.91 -3.29
N ALA A 213 15.04 -10.14 -2.95
CA ALA A 213 14.00 -10.42 -3.93
C ALA A 213 13.18 -9.13 -4.16
N ALA A 214 12.96 -8.79 -5.43
CA ALA A 214 12.09 -7.68 -5.82
C ALA A 214 11.02 -8.18 -6.79
N TYR A 215 9.78 -7.74 -6.59
CA TYR A 215 8.64 -8.21 -7.35
C TYR A 215 8.08 -7.08 -8.22
N THR A 216 8.03 -7.30 -9.54
CA THR A 216 7.58 -6.25 -10.46
C THR A 216 6.09 -5.89 -10.32
N PRO A 217 5.18 -6.82 -9.94
CA PRO A 217 3.76 -6.50 -9.76
C PRO A 217 3.39 -6.12 -8.32
N ASP A 218 4.38 -5.83 -7.44
CA ASP A 218 4.11 -5.44 -6.06
C ASP A 218 3.37 -4.09 -6.04
N ILE A 219 2.21 -4.06 -5.38
CA ILE A 219 1.38 -2.86 -5.25
C ILE A 219 1.73 -2.00 -4.03
N TYR A 220 2.62 -2.46 -3.16
CA TYR A 220 3.02 -1.78 -1.92
C TYR A 220 4.45 -1.30 -1.97
N VAL A 221 5.37 -2.17 -2.40
CA VAL A 221 6.78 -1.84 -2.52
C VAL A 221 7.14 -1.69 -3.99
N ASP A 222 7.24 -0.44 -4.43
CA ASP A 222 7.50 -0.14 -5.84
C ASP A 222 8.83 -0.74 -6.31
N TYR A 223 8.77 -1.42 -7.45
CA TYR A 223 9.92 -2.11 -8.03
C TYR A 223 11.04 -1.15 -8.43
N GLU A 224 10.73 -0.02 -9.05
CA GLU A 224 11.73 0.94 -9.54
C GLU A 224 12.47 1.60 -8.37
N ASN A 225 11.74 1.98 -7.31
CA ASN A 225 12.34 2.51 -6.09
C ASN A 225 13.20 1.45 -5.37
N SER A 226 12.80 0.17 -5.41
CA SER A 226 13.59 -0.94 -4.87
C SER A 226 14.89 -1.11 -5.64
N MET A 227 14.85 -1.02 -6.97
CA MET A 227 16.03 -1.12 -7.83
C MET A 227 16.95 0.10 -7.67
N GLU A 228 16.41 1.29 -7.43
CA GLU A 228 17.18 2.48 -7.08
C GLU A 228 17.92 2.26 -5.75
N THR A 229 17.22 1.80 -4.72
CA THR A 229 17.84 1.45 -3.43
C THR A 229 18.94 0.41 -3.57
N ALA A 230 18.73 -0.63 -4.37
CA ALA A 230 19.73 -1.67 -4.61
C ALA A 230 20.99 -1.14 -5.29
N ARG A 231 20.89 -0.12 -6.15
CA ARG A 231 22.09 0.55 -6.74
C ARG A 231 22.85 1.39 -5.73
N TRP A 232 22.16 1.85 -4.71
CA TRP A 232 22.70 2.70 -3.66
C TRP A 232 23.49 1.93 -2.62
N VAL A 233 22.91 0.81 -2.18
CA VAL A 233 23.53 -0.05 -1.15
C VAL A 233 24.61 -0.89 -1.82
N GLY A 234 25.86 -0.67 -1.41
CA GLY A 234 27.00 -1.41 -1.93
C GLY A 234 26.83 -2.91 -1.77
N ASN A 235 27.41 -3.68 -2.70
CA ASN A 235 27.41 -5.15 -2.70
C ASN A 235 25.99 -5.76 -2.61
N THR A 236 25.02 -5.17 -3.32
CA THR A 236 23.62 -5.63 -3.35
C THR A 236 23.30 -6.31 -4.68
N HIS A 237 22.75 -7.51 -4.60
CA HIS A 237 22.35 -8.36 -5.71
C HIS A 237 20.87 -8.65 -5.64
N VAL A 238 20.13 -8.37 -6.71
CA VAL A 238 18.66 -8.50 -6.72
C VAL A 238 18.21 -9.62 -7.64
N TRP A 239 17.39 -10.51 -7.12
CA TRP A 239 16.59 -11.42 -7.91
C TRP A 239 15.21 -10.79 -8.18
N THR A 240 14.87 -10.65 -9.45
CA THR A 240 13.60 -10.07 -9.87
C THR A 240 12.61 -11.17 -10.24
N SER A 241 11.39 -11.07 -9.70
CA SER A 241 10.27 -11.93 -10.10
C SER A 241 9.12 -11.12 -10.69
N LYS A 242 8.53 -11.67 -11.77
CA LYS A 242 7.35 -11.13 -12.44
C LYS A 242 6.05 -11.81 -12.03
N THR A 243 6.13 -12.85 -11.20
CA THR A 243 5.00 -13.73 -10.86
C THR A 243 4.70 -13.79 -9.38
N HIS A 244 5.56 -13.18 -8.54
CA HIS A 244 5.32 -13.04 -7.11
C HIS A 244 4.82 -11.63 -6.83
N HIS A 245 3.93 -11.52 -5.86
CA HIS A 245 3.39 -10.28 -5.32
C HIS A 245 4.01 -9.99 -3.95
N HIS A 246 3.49 -9.01 -3.22
CA HIS A 246 4.03 -8.61 -1.92
C HIS A 246 4.16 -9.78 -0.92
N ASP A 247 3.23 -10.71 -0.93
CA ASP A 247 3.24 -11.92 -0.10
C ASP A 247 4.15 -13.04 -0.63
N GLY A 248 5.00 -12.76 -1.62
CA GLY A 248 5.78 -13.76 -2.34
C GLY A 248 6.55 -14.70 -1.40
N PHE A 249 7.24 -14.15 -0.39
CA PHE A 249 7.95 -14.98 0.57
C PHE A 249 7.03 -15.85 1.42
N GLY A 250 5.80 -15.42 1.69
CA GLY A 250 4.77 -16.21 2.39
C GLY A 250 4.15 -17.28 1.50
N SER A 251 3.93 -16.98 0.21
CA SER A 251 3.25 -17.87 -0.73
C SER A 251 4.18 -18.91 -1.37
N ASP A 252 5.47 -18.61 -1.55
CA ASP A 252 6.47 -19.52 -2.14
C ASP A 252 7.86 -19.40 -1.48
N PRO A 253 7.97 -19.67 -0.17
CA PRO A 253 9.21 -19.46 0.58
C PRO A 253 10.37 -20.31 0.08
N LEU A 254 10.12 -21.54 -0.40
CA LEU A 254 11.16 -22.47 -0.81
C LEU A 254 11.85 -22.01 -2.10
N THR A 255 11.07 -21.55 -3.08
CA THR A 255 11.61 -21.04 -4.34
C THR A 255 12.42 -19.77 -4.10
N ILE A 256 11.85 -18.82 -3.36
CA ILE A 256 12.51 -17.52 -3.12
C ILE A 256 13.77 -17.71 -2.28
N LEU A 257 13.69 -18.45 -1.17
CA LEU A 257 14.86 -18.72 -0.34
C LEU A 257 15.93 -19.51 -1.08
N GLY A 258 15.53 -20.43 -1.97
CA GLY A 258 16.44 -21.17 -2.85
C GLY A 258 17.21 -20.23 -3.76
N HIS A 259 16.55 -19.30 -4.45
CA HIS A 259 17.20 -18.28 -5.28
C HIS A 259 18.17 -17.42 -4.49
N LEU A 260 17.73 -16.88 -3.34
CA LEU A 260 18.58 -16.01 -2.53
C LEU A 260 19.81 -16.73 -1.98
N LYS A 261 19.68 -17.99 -1.53
CA LYS A 261 20.82 -18.80 -1.06
C LYS A 261 21.83 -19.09 -2.17
N ASN A 262 21.34 -19.41 -3.38
CA ASN A 262 22.22 -19.67 -4.52
C ASN A 262 23.00 -18.41 -4.90
N MET A 263 22.33 -17.26 -4.99
CA MET A 263 22.97 -15.98 -5.25
C MET A 263 24.03 -15.63 -4.22
N LEU A 264 23.71 -15.83 -2.92
CA LEU A 264 24.68 -15.56 -1.85
C LEU A 264 25.93 -16.47 -1.96
N ALA A 265 25.73 -17.74 -2.31
CA ALA A 265 26.83 -18.67 -2.53
C ALA A 265 27.72 -18.27 -3.74
N GLU A 266 27.11 -17.75 -4.81
CA GLU A 266 27.84 -17.24 -5.98
C GLU A 266 28.66 -16.01 -5.63
N VAL A 267 28.11 -15.07 -4.85
CA VAL A 267 28.85 -13.87 -4.40
C VAL A 267 30.03 -14.22 -3.51
N HIS A 268 29.91 -15.21 -2.62
CA HIS A 268 31.01 -15.64 -1.76
C HIS A 268 32.15 -16.37 -2.51
N ASN A 269 31.87 -16.87 -3.72
CA ASN A 269 32.88 -17.59 -4.53
C ASN A 269 33.63 -16.68 -5.54
N GLN A 270 33.28 -15.40 -5.58
CA GLN A 270 33.96 -14.36 -6.40
C GLN A 270 35.00 -13.61 -5.59
#